data_786ed9e4f20ba5b101b98a2f98988220
#
_entry.id   786ed9e4f20ba5b101b98a2f98988220
#
_cell.length_a   1.000
_cell.length_b   1.000
_cell.length_c   1.000
_cell.angle_alpha   90.00
_cell.angle_beta   90.00
_cell.angle_gamma   90.00
#
_symmetry.space_group_name_H-M   'P 1'
#
loop_
_entity.id
_entity.type
_entity.pdbx_description
1 polymer ?
#
loop_
_entity_poly.entity_id
_entity_poly.type
_entity_poly.pdbx_seq_one_letter_code
_entity_poly.pdbx_strand_id
1 'polypeptide(L)'
;MNINEIEKIIPKEKILPYGIPVGRKFDTVRTEAEAGKLRTYARKSLGLDKNRKYILLTGGSIGAGNMVTYTKILWKWFRKRKISGTVIVVCGNNEKLYTKMQNLKKKHKQDLMIIKKTDQMANYMYACDIFMSKPGGLSSTEAAVANVPYIHMKPIPGCESKNIKYFSKNGMSYAVCWPRLQLMQAMDQLADETHVKHMKDCQKKIPAD
;
A
#
# COMPACT_ATOMS: atom_id res chain seq x y z
N MET A 1 -19.32 0.49 5.33
CA MET A 1 -20.76 0.81 5.50
C MET A 1 -20.85 1.67 6.75
N ASN A 2 -21.66 2.73 6.77
CA ASN A 2 -21.80 3.56 7.96
C ASN A 2 -22.72 2.85 8.95
N ILE A 3 -22.41 2.86 10.24
CA ILE A 3 -23.24 2.25 11.30
C ILE A 3 -24.70 2.70 11.15
N ASN A 4 -24.95 4.00 10.92
CA ASN A 4 -26.29 4.55 10.71
C ASN A 4 -27.06 3.98 9.48
N GLU A 5 -26.34 3.44 8.47
CA GLU A 5 -26.96 2.76 7.33
C GLU A 5 -27.33 1.31 7.69
N ILE A 6 -26.55 0.69 8.58
CA ILE A 6 -26.75 -0.69 9.02
C ILE A 6 -27.87 -0.75 10.06
N GLU A 7 -27.95 0.20 10.97
CA GLU A 7 -29.00 0.30 12.02
C GLU A 7 -30.42 0.37 11.44
N LYS A 8 -30.57 0.74 10.17
CA LYS A 8 -31.88 0.71 9.46
C LYS A 8 -32.31 -0.69 9.06
N ILE A 9 -31.39 -1.66 9.07
CA ILE A 9 -31.61 -3.01 8.55
C ILE A 9 -31.42 -4.06 9.65
N ILE A 10 -30.49 -3.82 10.57
CA ILE A 10 -30.12 -4.75 11.63
C ILE A 10 -30.25 -4.05 12.98
N PRO A 11 -30.87 -4.68 14.00
CA PRO A 11 -30.97 -4.15 15.35
C PRO A 11 -29.59 -3.78 15.91
N LYS A 12 -29.50 -2.64 16.59
CA LYS A 12 -28.25 -2.05 17.10
C LYS A 12 -27.44 -2.99 17.98
N GLU A 13 -28.11 -3.78 18.81
CA GLU A 13 -27.50 -4.77 19.69
C GLU A 13 -26.83 -5.94 18.96
N LYS A 14 -27.10 -6.12 17.68
CA LYS A 14 -26.45 -7.12 16.81
C LYS A 14 -25.29 -6.56 16.01
N ILE A 15 -25.01 -5.27 16.15
CA ILE A 15 -23.92 -4.59 15.43
C ILE A 15 -22.70 -4.49 16.36
N LEU A 16 -21.66 -5.24 16.00
CA LEU A 16 -20.38 -5.20 16.72
C LEU A 16 -19.38 -4.39 15.89
N PRO A 17 -19.03 -3.15 16.30
CA PRO A 17 -18.23 -2.22 15.50
C PRO A 17 -16.71 -2.49 15.61
N TYR A 18 -16.29 -3.74 15.55
CA TYR A 18 -14.87 -4.14 15.65
C TYR A 18 -14.00 -3.75 14.45
N GLY A 19 -14.59 -3.18 13.40
CA GLY A 19 -13.85 -2.83 12.19
C GLY A 19 -13.56 -4.02 11.29
N ILE A 20 -12.50 -3.92 10.49
CA ILE A 20 -12.05 -4.97 9.58
C ILE A 20 -10.91 -5.73 10.25
N PRO A 21 -11.08 -7.02 10.59
CA PRO A 21 -10.01 -7.80 11.19
C PRO A 21 -8.86 -7.98 10.20
N VAL A 22 -7.63 -7.82 10.67
CA VAL A 22 -6.42 -8.11 9.89
C VAL A 22 -5.89 -9.50 10.24
N GLY A 23 -5.14 -10.09 9.29
CA GLY A 23 -4.54 -11.39 9.51
C GLY A 23 -3.48 -11.37 10.62
N ARG A 24 -3.32 -12.47 11.38
CA ARG A 24 -2.34 -12.62 12.48
C ARG A 24 -0.88 -12.35 12.09
N LYS A 25 -0.58 -12.25 10.79
CA LYS A 25 0.75 -11.90 10.26
C LYS A 25 1.06 -10.40 10.34
N PHE A 26 0.07 -9.57 10.68
CA PHE A 26 0.22 -8.14 10.84
C PHE A 26 0.28 -7.79 12.33
N ASP A 27 1.49 -7.47 12.80
CA ASP A 27 1.67 -6.93 14.15
C ASP A 27 1.31 -5.45 14.14
N THR A 28 0.64 -5.00 15.18
CA THR A 28 0.31 -3.59 15.35
C THR A 28 1.58 -2.80 15.68
N VAL A 29 1.94 -1.88 14.79
CA VAL A 29 3.08 -0.98 14.97
C VAL A 29 2.64 0.26 15.73
N ARG A 30 3.11 0.41 16.96
CA ARG A 30 2.78 1.56 17.84
C ARG A 30 3.95 2.56 17.95
N THR A 31 5.19 2.10 17.82
CA THR A 31 6.39 2.92 17.97
C THR A 31 7.30 2.90 16.73
N GLU A 32 8.11 3.93 16.56
CA GLU A 32 9.13 3.98 15.50
C GLU A 32 10.18 2.87 15.68
N ALA A 33 10.50 2.49 16.91
CA ALA A 33 11.44 1.41 17.19
C ALA A 33 10.90 0.05 16.73
N GLU A 34 9.63 -0.24 16.97
CA GLU A 34 8.96 -1.46 16.47
C GLU A 34 8.94 -1.49 14.94
N ALA A 35 8.56 -0.38 14.31
CA ALA A 35 8.59 -0.24 12.86
C ALA A 35 9.98 -0.53 12.29
N GLY A 36 11.03 0.01 12.91
CA GLY A 36 12.42 -0.19 12.50
C GLY A 36 12.88 -1.65 12.63
N LYS A 37 12.52 -2.32 13.73
CA LYS A 37 12.82 -3.75 13.94
C LYS A 37 12.13 -4.64 12.90
N LEU A 38 10.83 -4.47 12.70
CA LEU A 38 10.04 -5.23 11.72
C LEU A 38 10.57 -5.01 10.30
N ARG A 39 10.87 -3.76 9.94
CA ARG A 39 11.45 -3.42 8.64
C ARG A 39 12.80 -4.11 8.41
N THR A 40 13.70 -4.07 9.40
CA THR A 40 15.02 -4.69 9.31
C THR A 40 14.90 -6.20 9.15
N TYR A 41 14.05 -6.83 9.95
CA TYR A 41 13.76 -8.26 9.86
C TYR A 41 13.16 -8.63 8.50
N ALA A 42 12.13 -7.91 8.05
CA ALA A 42 11.46 -8.16 6.79
C ALA A 42 12.40 -8.00 5.59
N ARG A 43 13.25 -6.97 5.56
CA ARG A 43 14.24 -6.80 4.50
C ARG A 43 15.25 -7.94 4.48
N LYS A 44 15.74 -8.36 5.64
CA LYS A 44 16.66 -9.51 5.75
C LYS A 44 16.00 -10.80 5.25
N SER A 45 14.78 -11.08 5.68
CA SER A 45 14.05 -12.31 5.28
C SER A 45 13.72 -12.38 3.78
N LEU A 46 13.53 -11.22 3.15
CA LEU A 46 13.23 -11.10 1.71
C LEU A 46 14.49 -10.91 0.84
N GLY A 47 15.70 -10.88 1.43
CA GLY A 47 16.94 -10.62 0.70
C GLY A 47 17.02 -9.23 0.07
N LEU A 48 16.39 -8.22 0.68
CA LEU A 48 16.33 -6.85 0.17
C LEU A 48 17.48 -6.00 0.74
N ASP A 49 18.09 -5.16 -0.12
CA ASP A 49 19.14 -4.23 0.28
C ASP A 49 18.59 -3.16 1.24
N LYS A 50 19.25 -3.02 2.40
CA LYS A 50 18.88 -2.04 3.44
C LYS A 50 18.96 -0.58 2.98
N ASN A 51 19.84 -0.27 2.03
CA ASN A 51 20.11 1.09 1.55
C ASN A 51 19.26 1.50 0.35
N ARG A 52 18.43 0.58 -0.17
CA ARG A 52 17.58 0.83 -1.34
C ARG A 52 16.17 1.23 -0.93
N LYS A 53 15.53 2.09 -1.71
CA LYS A 53 14.11 2.43 -1.52
C LYS A 53 13.22 1.42 -2.24
N TYR A 54 12.14 1.01 -1.59
CA TYR A 54 11.20 0.03 -2.14
C TYR A 54 9.78 0.59 -2.14
N ILE A 55 9.11 0.50 -3.29
CA ILE A 55 7.68 0.80 -3.42
C ILE A 55 6.97 -0.49 -3.76
N LEU A 56 6.10 -0.94 -2.86
CA LEU A 56 5.27 -2.12 -3.06
C LEU A 56 3.99 -1.72 -3.81
N LEU A 57 3.74 -2.33 -4.95
CA LEU A 57 2.60 -2.05 -5.81
C LEU A 57 1.77 -3.33 -6.03
N THR A 58 0.48 -3.29 -5.67
CA THR A 58 -0.42 -4.44 -5.88
C THR A 58 -1.82 -4.02 -6.30
N GLY A 59 -2.45 -4.82 -7.15
CA GLY A 59 -3.86 -4.69 -7.56
C GLY A 59 -4.81 -5.62 -6.81
N GLY A 60 -4.39 -6.12 -5.64
CA GLY A 60 -5.10 -7.16 -4.91
C GLY A 60 -4.98 -8.54 -5.59
N SER A 61 -5.78 -9.51 -5.14
CA SER A 61 -5.73 -10.90 -5.63
C SER A 61 -5.94 -11.05 -7.14
N ILE A 62 -6.73 -10.17 -7.74
CA ILE A 62 -7.03 -10.16 -9.19
C ILE A 62 -6.04 -9.33 -10.00
N GLY A 63 -5.04 -8.68 -9.37
CA GLY A 63 -4.05 -7.85 -10.06
C GLY A 63 -4.68 -6.70 -10.87
N ALA A 64 -5.72 -6.05 -10.32
CA ALA A 64 -6.42 -4.98 -11.01
C ALA A 64 -5.62 -3.67 -11.04
N GLY A 65 -5.90 -2.84 -12.06
CA GLY A 65 -5.29 -1.51 -12.23
C GLY A 65 -4.18 -1.48 -13.28
N ASN A 66 -3.77 -0.27 -13.65
CA ASN A 66 -2.75 -0.06 -14.69
C ASN A 66 -1.34 -0.05 -14.09
N MET A 67 -0.89 -1.21 -13.57
CA MET A 67 0.39 -1.37 -12.89
C MET A 67 1.59 -0.92 -13.74
N VAL A 68 1.54 -1.16 -15.06
CA VAL A 68 2.59 -0.75 -15.98
C VAL A 68 2.76 0.78 -15.99
N THR A 69 1.66 1.51 -16.02
CA THR A 69 1.70 2.98 -16.00
C THR A 69 2.25 3.50 -14.68
N TYR A 70 1.77 2.97 -13.54
CA TYR A 70 2.27 3.34 -12.22
C TYR A 70 3.78 3.07 -12.11
N THR A 71 4.24 1.88 -12.50
CA THR A 71 5.66 1.50 -12.47
C THR A 71 6.52 2.48 -13.29
N LYS A 72 6.10 2.85 -14.50
CA LYS A 72 6.83 3.80 -15.34
C LYS A 72 6.92 5.19 -14.72
N ILE A 73 5.85 5.67 -14.07
CA ILE A 73 5.85 6.97 -13.39
C ILE A 73 6.79 6.94 -12.19
N LEU A 74 6.76 5.87 -11.38
CA LEU A 74 7.65 5.69 -10.23
C LEU A 74 9.12 5.66 -10.65
N TRP A 75 9.48 4.98 -11.74
CA TRP A 75 10.83 5.01 -12.27
C TRP A 75 11.26 6.40 -12.74
N LYS A 76 10.34 7.16 -13.37
CA LYS A 76 10.62 8.55 -13.73
C LYS A 76 10.89 9.39 -12.47
N TRP A 77 10.15 9.15 -11.41
CA TRP A 77 10.34 9.83 -10.13
C TRP A 77 11.70 9.48 -9.50
N PHE A 78 12.06 8.20 -9.39
CA PHE A 78 13.37 7.76 -8.87
C PHE A 78 14.52 8.40 -9.65
N ARG A 79 14.46 8.40 -11.00
CA ARG A 79 15.49 9.02 -11.82
C ARG A 79 15.58 10.52 -11.61
N LYS A 80 14.45 11.24 -11.57
CA LYS A 80 14.42 12.69 -11.35
C LYS A 80 15.04 13.07 -10.01
N ARG A 81 14.84 12.25 -8.98
CA ARG A 81 15.34 12.47 -7.62
C ARG A 81 16.72 11.82 -7.38
N LYS A 82 17.29 11.12 -8.36
CA LYS A 82 18.55 10.38 -8.24
C LYS A 82 18.54 9.38 -7.07
N ILE A 83 17.37 8.74 -6.82
CA ILE A 83 17.17 7.78 -5.74
C ILE A 83 17.35 6.37 -6.29
N SER A 84 18.18 5.56 -5.62
CA SER A 84 18.28 4.12 -5.87
C SER A 84 17.01 3.44 -5.33
N GLY A 85 16.09 3.05 -6.22
CA GLY A 85 14.80 2.49 -5.85
C GLY A 85 14.40 1.30 -6.69
N THR A 86 13.54 0.45 -6.12
CA THR A 86 12.93 -0.71 -6.79
C THR A 86 11.43 -0.68 -6.60
N VAL A 87 10.69 -0.89 -7.68
CA VAL A 87 9.26 -1.15 -7.61
C VAL A 87 9.05 -2.65 -7.48
N ILE A 88 8.39 -3.08 -6.41
CA ILE A 88 7.99 -4.48 -6.19
C ILE A 88 6.54 -4.59 -6.64
N VAL A 89 6.27 -5.39 -7.67
CA VAL A 89 4.92 -5.56 -8.22
C VAL A 89 4.41 -6.96 -7.89
N VAL A 90 3.32 -7.02 -7.12
CA VAL A 90 2.60 -8.27 -6.85
C VAL A 90 1.42 -8.38 -7.81
N CYS A 91 1.50 -9.36 -8.72
CA CYS A 91 0.55 -9.53 -9.83
C CYS A 91 -0.74 -10.28 -9.42
N GLY A 92 -0.72 -11.00 -8.28
CA GLY A 92 -1.81 -11.87 -7.88
C GLY A 92 -2.03 -13.00 -8.88
N ASN A 93 -3.28 -13.29 -9.20
CA ASN A 93 -3.66 -14.33 -10.16
C ASN A 93 -3.69 -13.82 -11.62
N ASN A 94 -3.16 -12.61 -11.90
CA ASN A 94 -3.21 -12.00 -13.23
C ASN A 94 -2.01 -12.38 -14.08
N GLU A 95 -2.09 -13.48 -14.81
CA GLU A 95 -1.04 -13.96 -15.71
C GLU A 95 -0.70 -12.96 -16.83
N LYS A 96 -1.71 -12.26 -17.37
CA LYS A 96 -1.49 -11.23 -18.40
C LYS A 96 -0.66 -10.06 -17.84
N LEU A 97 -0.93 -9.66 -16.61
CA LEU A 97 -0.13 -8.65 -15.94
C LEU A 97 1.29 -9.14 -15.69
N TYR A 98 1.43 -10.37 -15.16
CA TYR A 98 2.73 -10.98 -14.91
C TYR A 98 3.61 -10.98 -16.17
N THR A 99 3.08 -11.45 -17.30
CA THR A 99 3.79 -11.45 -18.59
C THR A 99 4.18 -10.04 -19.04
N LYS A 100 3.27 -9.05 -18.92
CA LYS A 100 3.57 -7.65 -19.25
C LYS A 100 4.70 -7.09 -18.39
N MET A 101 4.70 -7.40 -17.09
CA MET A 101 5.75 -6.94 -16.18
C MET A 101 7.08 -7.63 -16.45
N GLN A 102 7.10 -8.91 -16.79
CA GLN A 102 8.32 -9.61 -17.23
C GLN A 102 8.95 -8.98 -18.48
N ASN A 103 8.13 -8.64 -19.48
CA ASN A 103 8.60 -7.93 -20.68
C ASN A 103 9.16 -6.54 -20.34
N LEU A 104 8.56 -5.85 -19.38
CA LEU A 104 9.04 -4.57 -18.91
C LEU A 104 10.39 -4.71 -18.17
N LYS A 105 10.56 -5.77 -17.37
CA LYS A 105 11.78 -6.07 -16.61
C LYS A 105 12.99 -6.35 -17.53
N LYS A 106 12.79 -6.96 -18.68
CA LYS A 106 13.88 -7.20 -19.68
C LYS A 106 14.62 -5.90 -20.02
N LYS A 107 13.92 -4.76 -20.00
CA LYS A 107 14.47 -3.43 -20.30
C LYS A 107 15.02 -2.69 -19.08
N HIS A 108 14.63 -3.08 -17.86
CA HIS A 108 14.91 -2.37 -16.61
C HIS A 108 15.21 -3.35 -15.46
N LYS A 109 16.29 -4.13 -15.57
CA LYS A 109 16.58 -5.29 -14.72
C LYS A 109 16.64 -5.01 -13.22
N GLN A 110 17.21 -3.88 -12.79
CA GLN A 110 17.49 -3.59 -11.38
C GLN A 110 16.36 -2.88 -10.64
N ASP A 111 15.43 -2.24 -11.36
CA ASP A 111 14.46 -1.34 -10.77
C ASP A 111 13.07 -1.97 -10.62
N LEU A 112 12.95 -3.27 -10.91
CA LEU A 112 11.70 -4.01 -10.89
C LEU A 112 11.88 -5.42 -10.32
N MET A 113 11.16 -5.69 -9.22
CA MET A 113 10.93 -7.02 -8.69
C MET A 113 9.50 -7.43 -9.01
N ILE A 114 9.31 -8.63 -9.55
CA ILE A 114 7.99 -9.12 -9.94
C ILE A 114 7.68 -10.37 -9.14
N ILE A 115 6.53 -10.34 -8.47
CA ILE A 115 6.01 -11.43 -7.66
C ILE A 115 4.66 -11.83 -8.24
N LYS A 116 4.47 -13.12 -8.48
CA LYS A 116 3.22 -13.67 -8.99
C LYS A 116 2.16 -13.63 -7.89
N LYS A 117 2.32 -14.44 -6.87
CA LYS A 117 1.50 -14.53 -5.67
C LYS A 117 2.41 -14.75 -4.47
N THR A 118 2.04 -14.23 -3.31
CA THR A 118 2.80 -14.41 -2.08
C THR A 118 1.87 -14.53 -0.88
N ASP A 119 2.29 -15.32 0.09
CA ASP A 119 1.72 -15.40 1.43
C ASP A 119 2.48 -14.53 2.44
N GLN A 120 3.56 -13.85 1.98
CA GLN A 120 4.43 -12.97 2.78
C GLN A 120 4.08 -11.49 2.60
N MET A 121 2.81 -11.14 2.33
CA MET A 121 2.41 -9.76 2.07
C MET A 121 2.77 -8.82 3.24
N ALA A 122 2.62 -9.29 4.48
CA ALA A 122 3.01 -8.52 5.67
C ALA A 122 4.49 -8.15 5.64
N ASN A 123 5.39 -9.12 5.35
CA ASN A 123 6.83 -8.85 5.23
C ASN A 123 7.14 -7.82 4.13
N TYR A 124 6.47 -7.90 2.97
CA TYR A 124 6.64 -6.91 1.92
C TYR A 124 6.14 -5.52 2.34
N MET A 125 5.04 -5.42 3.09
CA MET A 125 4.54 -4.15 3.63
C MET A 125 5.51 -3.55 4.65
N TYR A 126 6.04 -4.35 5.59
CA TYR A 126 7.05 -3.86 6.53
C TYR A 126 8.37 -3.46 5.85
N ALA A 127 8.78 -4.18 4.81
CA ALA A 127 10.04 -3.94 4.11
C ALA A 127 10.02 -2.70 3.22
N CYS A 128 8.86 -2.31 2.67
CA CYS A 128 8.77 -1.21 1.73
C CYS A 128 8.75 0.17 2.41
N ASP A 129 9.07 1.20 1.64
CA ASP A 129 9.01 2.60 2.07
C ASP A 129 7.63 3.20 1.81
N ILE A 130 6.98 2.75 0.75
CA ILE A 130 5.63 3.18 0.35
C ILE A 130 4.88 1.96 -0.17
N PHE A 131 3.66 1.80 0.29
CA PHE A 131 2.72 0.82 -0.24
C PHE A 131 1.71 1.51 -1.16
N MET A 132 1.43 0.88 -2.30
CA MET A 132 0.42 1.35 -3.25
C MET A 132 -0.52 0.21 -3.62
N SER A 133 -1.81 0.43 -3.45
CA SER A 133 -2.81 -0.54 -3.89
C SER A 133 -4.13 0.13 -4.29
N LYS A 134 -5.02 -0.66 -4.90
CA LYS A 134 -6.42 -0.25 -4.99
C LYS A 134 -7.02 -0.16 -3.57
N PRO A 135 -8.06 0.68 -3.34
CA PRO A 135 -8.57 0.97 -2.00
C PRO A 135 -9.53 -0.12 -1.48
N GLY A 136 -9.04 -1.37 -1.46
CA GLY A 136 -9.73 -2.48 -0.81
C GLY A 136 -9.74 -2.31 0.70
N GLY A 137 -10.85 -2.63 1.38
CA GLY A 137 -10.98 -2.47 2.84
C GLY A 137 -9.86 -3.18 3.60
N LEU A 138 -9.64 -4.48 3.31
CA LEU A 138 -8.62 -5.28 3.98
C LEU A 138 -7.21 -4.70 3.76
N SER A 139 -6.78 -4.49 2.50
CA SER A 139 -5.43 -3.97 2.22
C SER A 139 -5.17 -2.58 2.80
N SER A 140 -6.22 -1.74 2.89
CA SER A 140 -6.11 -0.41 3.48
C SER A 140 -5.93 -0.49 5.01
N THR A 141 -6.66 -1.40 5.67
CA THR A 141 -6.53 -1.63 7.11
C THR A 141 -5.18 -2.29 7.43
N GLU A 142 -4.76 -3.29 6.65
CA GLU A 142 -3.44 -3.93 6.78
C GLU A 142 -2.30 -2.90 6.65
N ALA A 143 -2.37 -1.99 5.68
CA ALA A 143 -1.39 -0.93 5.50
C ALA A 143 -1.30 0.02 6.70
N ALA A 144 -2.45 0.37 7.29
CA ALA A 144 -2.50 1.24 8.44
C ALA A 144 -1.97 0.54 9.71
N VAL A 145 -2.31 -0.73 9.93
CA VAL A 145 -1.79 -1.55 11.04
C VAL A 145 -0.27 -1.76 10.91
N ALA A 146 0.23 -2.02 9.70
CA ALA A 146 1.66 -2.11 9.41
C ALA A 146 2.36 -0.75 9.49
N ASN A 147 1.62 0.33 9.66
CA ASN A 147 2.10 1.71 9.74
C ASN A 147 3.04 2.10 8.58
N VAL A 148 2.67 1.69 7.37
CA VAL A 148 3.41 1.99 6.14
C VAL A 148 2.77 3.16 5.38
N PRO A 149 3.56 4.13 4.87
CA PRO A 149 3.03 5.20 4.02
C PRO A 149 2.26 4.64 2.84
N TYR A 150 1.02 5.14 2.63
CA TYR A 150 0.08 4.49 1.73
C TYR A 150 -0.49 5.42 0.67
N ILE A 151 -0.48 4.94 -0.58
CA ILE A 151 -1.12 5.60 -1.72
C ILE A 151 -2.21 4.69 -2.27
N HIS A 152 -3.44 5.16 -2.26
CA HIS A 152 -4.55 4.55 -2.97
C HIS A 152 -4.48 4.84 -4.46
N MET A 153 -4.52 3.80 -5.28
CA MET A 153 -4.71 3.92 -6.72
C MET A 153 -6.18 4.20 -7.06
N LYS A 154 -6.45 4.45 -8.34
CA LYS A 154 -7.81 4.64 -8.84
C LYS A 154 -8.74 3.51 -8.37
N PRO A 155 -9.88 3.84 -7.73
CA PRO A 155 -10.82 2.84 -7.24
C PRO A 155 -11.57 2.17 -8.38
N ILE A 156 -12.04 0.95 -8.13
CA ILE A 156 -13.15 0.37 -8.87
C ILE A 156 -14.44 1.01 -8.33
N PRO A 157 -15.37 1.45 -9.19
CA PRO A 157 -16.63 2.04 -8.75
C PRO A 157 -17.38 1.16 -7.73
N GLY A 158 -17.96 1.78 -6.72
CA GLY A 158 -18.69 1.10 -5.65
C GLY A 158 -18.04 1.31 -4.27
N CYS A 159 -17.88 0.23 -3.48
CA CYS A 159 -17.41 0.29 -2.10
C CYS A 159 -15.99 0.88 -1.95
N GLU A 160 -15.12 0.73 -2.95
CA GLU A 160 -13.74 1.23 -2.90
C GLU A 160 -13.67 2.76 -2.83
N SER A 161 -14.66 3.48 -3.37
CA SER A 161 -14.72 4.94 -3.26
C SER A 161 -14.98 5.42 -1.82
N LYS A 162 -15.74 4.66 -1.04
CA LYS A 162 -15.97 4.95 0.39
C LYS A 162 -14.67 4.75 1.20
N ASN A 163 -13.89 3.71 0.89
CA ASN A 163 -12.61 3.45 1.54
C ASN A 163 -11.60 4.58 1.25
N ILE A 164 -11.42 4.99 -0.01
CA ILE A 164 -10.57 6.13 -0.34
C ILE A 164 -10.96 7.36 0.49
N LYS A 165 -12.25 7.72 0.48
CA LYS A 165 -12.74 8.88 1.21
C LYS A 165 -12.44 8.79 2.70
N TYR A 166 -12.63 7.63 3.32
CA TYR A 166 -12.36 7.41 4.73
C TYR A 166 -10.87 7.60 5.06
N PHE A 167 -9.99 6.84 4.40
CA PHE A 167 -8.57 6.86 4.70
C PHE A 167 -7.91 8.20 4.36
N SER A 168 -8.24 8.81 3.20
CA SER A 168 -7.64 10.09 2.81
C SER A 168 -8.12 11.26 3.66
N LYS A 169 -9.41 11.30 4.02
CA LYS A 169 -9.97 12.35 4.90
C LYS A 169 -9.35 12.31 6.31
N ASN A 170 -9.00 11.11 6.79
CA ASN A 170 -8.36 10.94 8.09
C ASN A 170 -6.82 11.01 8.03
N GLY A 171 -6.23 11.45 6.93
CA GLY A 171 -4.78 11.62 6.79
C GLY A 171 -3.98 10.33 6.71
N MET A 172 -4.63 9.17 6.55
CA MET A 172 -3.99 7.85 6.59
C MET A 172 -3.42 7.38 5.25
N SER A 173 -3.76 8.07 4.17
CA SER A 173 -3.30 7.77 2.81
C SER A 173 -3.41 8.96 1.88
N TYR A 174 -2.68 8.93 0.76
CA TYR A 174 -2.95 9.79 -0.39
C TYR A 174 -3.79 9.07 -1.43
N ALA A 175 -4.69 9.79 -2.11
CA ALA A 175 -5.52 9.27 -3.20
C ALA A 175 -4.97 9.71 -4.56
N VAL A 176 -4.71 8.74 -5.44
CA VAL A 176 -4.22 8.98 -6.80
C VAL A 176 -5.21 8.40 -7.80
N CYS A 177 -6.23 9.18 -8.15
CA CYS A 177 -7.25 8.80 -9.14
C CYS A 177 -6.78 9.05 -10.58
N TRP A 178 -5.87 10.03 -10.77
CA TRP A 178 -5.27 10.41 -12.06
C TRP A 178 -3.75 10.22 -12.02
N PRO A 179 -3.24 9.03 -12.34
CA PRO A 179 -1.84 8.67 -12.10
C PRO A 179 -0.82 9.65 -12.66
N ARG A 180 -1.06 10.13 -13.89
CA ARG A 180 -0.11 11.04 -14.57
C ARG A 180 0.04 12.41 -13.90
N LEU A 181 -1.00 12.89 -13.23
CA LEU A 181 -1.02 14.19 -12.57
C LEU A 181 -0.68 14.10 -11.08
N GLN A 182 -1.28 13.13 -10.38
CA GLN A 182 -1.28 13.10 -8.92
C GLN A 182 -0.17 12.23 -8.32
N LEU A 183 0.32 11.19 -9.04
CA LEU A 183 1.30 10.28 -8.45
C LEU A 183 2.64 10.96 -8.16
N MET A 184 3.13 11.80 -9.07
CA MET A 184 4.37 12.54 -8.84
C MET A 184 4.26 13.46 -7.61
N GLN A 185 3.13 14.16 -7.46
CA GLN A 185 2.84 15.00 -6.30
C GLN A 185 2.81 14.20 -4.99
N ALA A 186 2.07 13.09 -4.96
CA ALA A 186 1.99 12.21 -3.80
C ALA A 186 3.37 11.65 -3.40
N MET A 187 4.19 11.29 -4.39
CA MET A 187 5.55 10.83 -4.17
C MET A 187 6.46 11.94 -3.65
N ASP A 188 6.31 13.17 -4.13
CA ASP A 188 7.08 14.32 -3.63
C ASP A 188 6.70 14.67 -2.18
N GLN A 189 5.41 14.58 -1.83
CA GLN A 189 4.95 14.72 -0.46
C GLN A 189 5.52 13.61 0.47
N LEU A 190 5.52 12.35 0.01
CA LEU A 190 6.07 11.23 0.78
C LEU A 190 7.61 11.15 0.76
N ALA A 191 8.29 12.04 0.04
CA ALA A 191 9.72 12.25 0.17
C ALA A 191 10.09 13.14 1.38
N ASP A 192 9.12 13.88 1.91
CA ASP A 192 9.24 14.71 3.10
C ASP A 192 8.87 13.90 4.36
N GLU A 193 9.79 13.80 5.30
CA GLU A 193 9.64 13.04 6.54
C GLU A 193 8.47 13.57 7.41
N THR A 194 8.16 14.85 7.35
CA THR A 194 7.05 15.47 8.09
C THR A 194 5.72 14.90 7.62
N HIS A 195 5.51 14.80 6.31
CA HIS A 195 4.30 14.21 5.73
C HIS A 195 4.19 12.71 6.02
N VAL A 196 5.32 11.99 5.95
CA VAL A 196 5.39 10.56 6.32
C VAL A 196 5.00 10.35 7.78
N LYS A 197 5.60 11.14 8.69
CA LYS A 197 5.30 11.07 10.12
C LYS A 197 3.83 11.36 10.40
N HIS A 198 3.29 12.44 9.85
CA HIS A 198 1.87 12.79 10.00
C HIS A 198 0.94 11.65 9.56
N MET A 199 1.19 11.06 8.38
CA MET A 199 0.39 9.93 7.88
C MET A 199 0.46 8.73 8.81
N LYS A 200 1.64 8.37 9.28
CA LYS A 200 1.84 7.26 10.23
C LYS A 200 1.15 7.51 11.57
N ASP A 201 1.20 8.72 12.09
CA ASP A 201 0.51 9.08 13.34
C ASP A 201 -1.02 9.03 13.19
N CYS A 202 -1.54 9.40 12.02
CA CYS A 202 -2.96 9.21 11.71
C CYS A 202 -3.35 7.72 11.62
N GLN A 203 -2.49 6.87 11.05
CA GLN A 203 -2.72 5.43 10.93
C GLN A 203 -2.79 4.73 12.29
N LYS A 204 -1.97 5.13 13.26
CA LYS A 204 -1.98 4.59 14.64
C LYS A 204 -3.30 4.80 15.39
N LYS A 205 -4.19 5.67 14.89
CA LYS A 205 -5.52 5.90 15.47
C LYS A 205 -6.56 4.85 15.07
N ILE A 206 -6.24 3.96 14.12
CA ILE A 206 -7.11 2.83 13.79
C ILE A 206 -7.10 1.86 14.98
N PRO A 207 -8.29 1.47 15.51
CA PRO A 207 -8.37 0.41 16.52
C PRO A 207 -7.74 -0.87 15.94
N ALA A 208 -6.86 -1.48 16.70
CA ALA A 208 -6.14 -2.67 16.29
C ALA A 208 -6.62 -3.94 17.04
N ASP A 209 -7.70 -3.81 17.81
CA ASP A 209 -8.28 -4.88 18.64
C ASP A 209 -9.60 -5.36 18.05
#